data_5c48081f390ce9ad6e37a7952dd2a328
#
_entry.id   5c48081f390ce9ad6e37a7952dd2a328
#
_cell.length_a   1.000
_cell.length_b   1.000
_cell.length_c   1.000
_cell.angle_alpha   90.00
_cell.angle_beta   90.00
_cell.angle_gamma   90.00
#
_symmetry.space_group_name_H-M   'P 1'
#
loop_
_entity.id
_entity.type
_entity.pdbx_description
1 polymer ?
#
loop_
_entity_poly.entity_id
_entity_poly.type
_entity_poly.pdbx_seq_one_letter_code
_entity_poly.pdbx_strand_id
1 'polypeptide(L)'
;MEFIEPYKSKSVEELLQLIPTNKLKPFIIYTLGPLAYPQTTKEKELRFTLSVYMANQCDLTKTSEDIFIHRNTVKYRIKKCEEILGQSVESPDTSLSIRLALFASEKISL
;
A
#
# COMPACT_ATOMS: atom_id res chain seq x y z
N MET A 1 -18.21 2.77 30.99
CA MET A 1 -17.54 2.23 30.75
C MET A 1 -16.68 2.54 29.92
N GLU A 2 -15.92 2.71 29.79
CA GLU A 2 -15.01 3.01 29.13
C GLU A 2 -14.55 2.18 28.19
N PHE A 3 -15.04 1.25 27.92
CA PHE A 3 -14.70 0.32 27.07
C PHE A 3 -14.46 0.73 25.74
N ILE A 4 -14.82 1.79 25.42
CA ILE A 4 -14.61 2.29 24.14
C ILE A 4 -13.17 2.57 23.86
N GLU A 5 -12.44 2.90 24.86
CA GLU A 5 -11.04 3.21 24.74
C GLU A 5 -10.21 2.11 24.11
N PRO A 6 -10.44 0.83 24.42
CA PRO A 6 -9.65 -0.22 23.79
C PRO A 6 -9.70 -0.20 22.28
N TYR A 7 -10.84 0.17 21.71
CA TYR A 7 -10.92 0.21 20.26
C TYR A 7 -10.12 1.33 19.67
N LYS A 8 -10.08 2.46 20.33
CA LYS A 8 -9.31 3.58 19.82
C LYS A 8 -7.82 3.29 19.83
N SER A 9 -7.35 2.54 20.83
CA SER A 9 -5.94 2.24 20.92
C SER A 9 -5.52 1.02 20.11
N LYS A 10 -6.49 0.26 19.54
CA LYS A 10 -6.17 -0.93 18.79
C LYS A 10 -6.15 -0.64 17.31
N SER A 11 -5.40 0.37 16.91
CA SER A 11 -5.26 0.71 15.50
C SER A 11 -4.38 -0.31 14.79
N VAL A 12 -4.41 -0.27 13.45
CA VAL A 12 -3.55 -1.12 12.64
C VAL A 12 -2.09 -0.84 12.96
N GLU A 13 -1.75 0.42 13.19
CA GLU A 13 -0.38 0.78 13.51
C GLU A 13 0.07 0.08 14.79
N GLU A 14 -0.76 0.11 15.83
CA GLU A 14 -0.42 -0.55 17.09
C GLU A 14 -0.29 -2.06 16.92
N LEU A 15 -1.17 -2.64 16.11
CA LEU A 15 -1.11 -4.07 15.85
C LEU A 15 0.21 -4.43 15.16
N LEU A 16 0.60 -3.65 14.16
CA LEU A 16 1.84 -3.94 13.44
C LEU A 16 3.06 -3.76 14.33
N GLN A 17 3.00 -2.86 15.32
CA GLN A 17 4.11 -2.67 16.24
C GLN A 17 4.36 -3.89 17.12
N LEU A 18 3.39 -4.78 17.25
CA LEU A 18 3.57 -6.01 18.01
C LEU A 18 4.38 -7.05 17.23
N ILE A 19 4.57 -6.85 15.94
CA ILE A 19 5.29 -7.80 15.10
C ILE A 19 6.75 -7.35 15.00
N PRO A 20 7.69 -8.23 15.33
CA PRO A 20 9.11 -7.86 15.23
C PRO A 20 9.48 -7.45 13.81
N THR A 21 10.35 -6.46 13.69
CA THR A 21 10.78 -5.94 12.39
C THR A 21 11.33 -7.04 11.49
N ASN A 22 12.08 -7.99 12.05
CA ASN A 22 12.65 -9.06 11.26
C ASN A 22 11.61 -10.04 10.72
N LYS A 23 10.36 -9.93 11.19
CA LYS A 23 9.25 -10.73 10.65
C LYS A 23 8.42 -9.88 9.70
N LEU A 24 8.26 -8.60 10.01
CA LEU A 24 7.42 -7.71 9.22
C LEU A 24 8.08 -7.32 7.90
N LYS A 25 9.37 -7.08 7.92
CA LYS A 25 10.11 -6.66 6.73
C LYS A 25 10.05 -7.69 5.58
N PRO A 26 10.22 -8.99 5.84
CA PRO A 26 10.06 -9.98 4.77
C PRO A 26 8.66 -9.96 4.17
N PHE A 27 7.64 -9.73 4.98
CA PHE A 27 6.27 -9.63 4.47
C PHE A 27 6.13 -8.44 3.51
N ILE A 28 6.69 -7.29 3.89
CA ILE A 28 6.64 -6.08 3.07
C ILE A 28 7.32 -6.34 1.72
N ILE A 29 8.52 -6.90 1.77
CA ILE A 29 9.32 -7.14 0.56
C ILE A 29 8.67 -8.19 -0.32
N TYR A 30 8.16 -9.27 0.28
CA TYR A 30 7.49 -10.31 -0.48
C TYR A 30 6.22 -9.76 -1.17
N THR A 31 5.47 -8.94 -0.47
CA THR A 31 4.20 -8.43 -0.97
C THR A 31 4.40 -7.37 -2.06
N LEU A 32 5.34 -6.47 -1.87
CA LEU A 32 5.49 -5.31 -2.76
C LEU A 32 6.67 -5.41 -3.73
N GLY A 33 7.59 -6.34 -3.51
CA GLY A 33 8.76 -6.48 -4.38
C GLY A 33 9.52 -5.17 -4.52
N PRO A 34 9.84 -4.78 -5.76
CA PRO A 34 10.57 -3.53 -6.00
C PRO A 34 9.84 -2.28 -5.51
N LEU A 35 8.53 -2.38 -5.31
CA LEU A 35 7.75 -1.23 -4.86
C LEU A 35 7.75 -1.07 -3.34
N ALA A 36 8.37 -2.01 -2.61
CA ALA A 36 8.46 -1.92 -1.16
C ALA A 36 9.32 -0.72 -0.74
N TYR A 37 10.51 -0.62 -1.32
CA TYR A 37 11.44 0.46 -1.04
C TYR A 37 12.02 0.90 -2.39
N PRO A 38 11.25 1.66 -3.15
CA PRO A 38 11.62 1.98 -4.54
C PRO A 38 12.90 2.79 -4.63
N GLN A 39 13.72 2.46 -5.63
CA GLN A 39 15.02 3.09 -5.83
C GLN A 39 15.04 4.00 -7.04
N THR A 40 14.33 3.64 -8.11
CA THR A 40 14.33 4.42 -9.34
C THR A 40 13.17 5.40 -9.35
N THR A 41 13.29 6.44 -10.19
CA THR A 41 12.20 7.41 -10.35
C THR A 41 10.91 6.72 -10.78
N LYS A 42 11.03 5.76 -11.69
CA LYS A 42 9.84 5.06 -12.18
C LYS A 42 9.19 4.23 -11.08
N GLU A 43 9.98 3.54 -10.30
CA GLU A 43 9.45 2.75 -9.18
C GLU A 43 8.77 3.64 -8.15
N LYS A 44 9.37 4.79 -7.86
CA LYS A 44 8.79 5.75 -6.90
C LYS A 44 7.45 6.28 -7.40
N GLU A 45 7.38 6.54 -8.70
CA GLU A 45 6.16 7.02 -9.32
C GLU A 45 5.05 5.98 -9.25
N LEU A 46 5.38 4.73 -9.57
CA LEU A 46 4.43 3.63 -9.50
C LEU A 46 3.98 3.39 -8.07
N ARG A 47 4.93 3.38 -7.12
CA ARG A 47 4.62 3.19 -5.71
C ARG A 47 3.69 4.28 -5.19
N PHE A 48 3.96 5.53 -5.55
CA PHE A 48 3.13 6.64 -5.11
C PHE A 48 1.70 6.50 -5.65
N THR A 49 1.58 6.21 -6.95
CA THR A 49 0.27 6.03 -7.57
C THR A 49 -0.49 4.89 -6.91
N LEU A 50 0.19 3.77 -6.66
CA LEU A 50 -0.43 2.62 -6.02
C LEU A 50 -0.93 2.97 -4.63
N SER A 51 -0.13 3.71 -3.85
CA SER A 51 -0.53 4.10 -2.49
C SER A 51 -1.81 4.92 -2.49
N VAL A 52 -1.89 5.90 -3.38
CA VAL A 52 -3.08 6.76 -3.44
C VAL A 52 -4.28 5.98 -3.93
N TYR A 53 -4.07 5.12 -4.93
CA TYR A 53 -5.14 4.29 -5.48
C TYR A 53 -5.73 3.36 -4.41
N MET A 54 -4.88 2.70 -3.64
CA MET A 54 -5.35 1.81 -2.59
C MET A 54 -6.03 2.59 -1.47
N ALA A 55 -5.52 3.77 -1.13
CA ALA A 55 -6.15 4.62 -0.11
C ALA A 55 -7.52 5.11 -0.55
N ASN A 56 -7.73 5.24 -1.86
CA ASN A 56 -9.01 5.63 -2.42
C ASN A 56 -9.88 4.43 -2.77
N GLN A 57 -9.56 3.26 -2.23
CA GLN A 57 -10.34 2.04 -2.45
C GLN A 57 -10.49 1.71 -3.93
N CYS A 58 -9.42 1.89 -4.66
CA CYS A 58 -9.34 1.59 -6.09
C CYS A 58 -10.28 2.46 -6.95
N ASP A 59 -10.54 3.67 -6.49
CA ASP A 59 -11.35 4.63 -7.25
C ASP A 59 -10.44 5.38 -8.21
N LEU A 60 -10.57 5.07 -9.49
CA LEU A 60 -9.72 5.62 -10.53
C LEU A 60 -9.87 7.13 -10.67
N THR A 61 -11.11 7.61 -10.67
CA THR A 61 -11.39 9.03 -10.84
C THR A 61 -10.86 9.85 -9.68
N LYS A 62 -11.15 9.39 -8.45
CA LYS A 62 -10.68 10.12 -7.28
C LYS A 62 -9.15 10.14 -7.21
N THR A 63 -8.51 9.03 -7.56
CA THR A 63 -7.05 8.98 -7.58
C THR A 63 -6.49 9.97 -8.59
N SER A 64 -7.07 10.02 -9.80
CA SER A 64 -6.57 10.95 -10.83
C SER A 64 -6.73 12.40 -10.38
N GLU A 65 -7.81 12.71 -9.68
CA GLU A 65 -8.02 14.06 -9.16
C GLU A 65 -7.01 14.39 -8.06
N ASP A 66 -6.76 13.44 -7.17
CA ASP A 66 -5.87 13.68 -6.03
C ASP A 66 -4.41 13.92 -6.46
N ILE A 67 -3.96 13.25 -7.51
CA ILE A 67 -2.55 13.37 -7.91
C ILE A 67 -2.37 14.14 -9.22
N PHE A 68 -3.46 14.74 -9.71
CA PHE A 68 -3.43 15.67 -10.86
C PHE A 68 -2.85 15.04 -12.14
N ILE A 69 -3.22 13.80 -12.43
CA ILE A 69 -2.86 13.18 -13.71
C ILE A 69 -4.12 12.56 -14.32
N HIS A 70 -4.08 12.34 -15.61
CA HIS A 70 -5.23 11.81 -16.35
C HIS A 70 -5.56 10.39 -15.88
N ARG A 71 -6.86 10.06 -15.91
CA ARG A 71 -7.33 8.72 -15.52
C ARG A 71 -6.61 7.61 -16.27
N ASN A 72 -6.36 7.79 -17.54
CA ASN A 72 -5.69 6.78 -18.33
C ASN A 72 -4.25 6.55 -17.87
N THR A 73 -3.60 7.60 -17.39
CA THR A 73 -2.24 7.48 -16.84
C THR A 73 -2.26 6.71 -15.54
N VAL A 74 -3.25 6.98 -14.68
CA VAL A 74 -3.41 6.22 -13.43
C VAL A 74 -3.63 4.75 -13.78
N LYS A 75 -4.54 4.48 -14.70
CA LYS A 75 -4.87 3.12 -15.11
C LYS A 75 -3.64 2.39 -15.62
N TYR A 76 -2.85 3.06 -16.45
CA TYR A 76 -1.63 2.49 -17.00
C TYR A 76 -0.64 2.15 -15.87
N ARG A 77 -0.45 3.07 -14.93
CA ARG A 77 0.49 2.87 -13.84
C ARG A 77 0.04 1.72 -12.91
N ILE A 78 -1.25 1.64 -12.63
CA ILE A 78 -1.77 0.55 -11.80
C ILE A 78 -1.56 -0.78 -12.50
N LYS A 79 -1.78 -0.82 -13.81
CA LYS A 79 -1.56 -2.05 -14.57
C LYS A 79 -0.09 -2.46 -14.50
N LYS A 80 0.83 -1.50 -14.56
CA LYS A 80 2.25 -1.80 -14.41
C LYS A 80 2.57 -2.33 -13.02
N CYS A 81 1.93 -1.77 -12.00
CA CYS A 81 2.09 -2.29 -10.64
C CYS A 81 1.63 -3.74 -10.57
N GLU A 82 0.48 -4.05 -11.17
CA GLU A 82 -0.04 -5.42 -11.17
C GLU A 82 0.89 -6.39 -11.88
N GLU A 83 1.54 -5.94 -12.95
CA GLU A 83 2.53 -6.77 -13.63
C GLU A 83 3.72 -7.07 -12.72
N ILE A 84 4.18 -6.06 -12.00
CA ILE A 84 5.29 -6.22 -11.07
C ILE A 84 4.91 -7.14 -9.91
N LEU A 85 3.71 -6.95 -9.37
CA LEU A 85 3.24 -7.72 -8.22
C LEU A 85 2.76 -9.13 -8.60
N GLY A 86 2.43 -9.33 -9.86
CA GLY A 86 1.93 -10.61 -10.33
C GLY A 86 0.51 -10.91 -9.91
N GLN A 87 -0.24 -9.89 -9.49
CA GLN A 87 -1.61 -10.07 -9.00
C GLN A 87 -2.44 -8.83 -9.25
N SER A 88 -3.77 -9.01 -9.30
CA SER A 88 -4.69 -7.88 -9.33
C SER A 88 -4.72 -7.22 -7.95
N VAL A 89 -4.68 -5.90 -7.92
CA VAL A 89 -4.71 -5.18 -6.64
C VAL A 89 -6.14 -5.05 -6.09
N GLU A 90 -7.14 -5.42 -6.88
CA GLU A 90 -8.53 -5.25 -6.48
C GLU A 90 -9.15 -6.47 -5.83
N SER A 91 -8.50 -7.62 -5.92
CA SER A 91 -9.03 -8.80 -5.27
C SER A 91 -8.92 -8.60 -3.74
N PRO A 92 -9.94 -9.00 -2.97
CA PRO A 92 -9.98 -8.68 -1.54
C PRO A 92 -8.75 -9.11 -0.75
N ASP A 93 -8.28 -10.33 -0.95
CA ASP A 93 -7.12 -10.82 -0.20
C ASP A 93 -5.84 -10.07 -0.58
N THR A 94 -5.63 -9.86 -1.87
CA THR A 94 -4.48 -9.14 -2.37
C THR A 94 -4.52 -7.69 -1.90
N SER A 95 -5.68 -7.07 -1.99
CA SER A 95 -5.86 -5.68 -1.57
C SER A 95 -5.50 -5.50 -0.10
N LEU A 96 -5.93 -6.41 0.75
CA LEU A 96 -5.60 -6.32 2.18
C LEU A 96 -4.10 -6.42 2.41
N SER A 97 -3.45 -7.42 1.79
CA SER A 97 -2.01 -7.59 1.95
C SER A 97 -1.24 -6.38 1.46
N ILE A 98 -1.62 -5.84 0.30
CA ILE A 98 -0.95 -4.67 -0.27
C ILE A 98 -1.11 -3.47 0.65
N ARG A 99 -2.32 -3.21 1.16
CA ARG A 99 -2.55 -2.07 2.03
C ARG A 99 -1.76 -2.19 3.34
N LEU A 100 -1.71 -3.39 3.91
CA LEU A 100 -0.91 -3.60 5.12
C LEU A 100 0.58 -3.41 4.84
N ALA A 101 1.07 -3.91 3.72
CA ALA A 101 2.48 -3.79 3.37
C ALA A 101 2.86 -2.34 3.08
N LEU A 102 2.00 -1.60 2.37
CA LEU A 102 2.24 -0.18 2.11
C LEU A 102 2.31 0.60 3.42
N PHE A 103 1.35 0.36 4.30
CA PHE A 103 1.30 1.04 5.58
C PHE A 103 2.55 0.73 6.42
N ALA A 104 2.90 -0.55 6.51
CA ALA A 104 4.04 -0.98 7.30
C ALA A 104 5.36 -0.44 6.75
N SER A 105 5.50 -0.37 5.42
CA SER A 105 6.75 0.09 4.81
C SER A 105 7.02 1.55 5.08
N GLU A 106 5.98 2.33 5.37
CA GLU A 106 6.15 3.74 5.70
C GLU A 106 6.64 3.91 7.14
N LYS A 107 6.47 2.90 7.97
CA LYS A 107 6.90 2.95 9.37
C LYS A 107 8.26 2.31 9.58
N ILE A 108 8.72 1.49 8.64
CA ILE A 108 9.96 0.75 8.77
C ILE A 108 10.88 1.11 7.61
N SER A 109 12.04 1.67 7.89
CA SER A 109 13.00 1.97 6.84
C SER A 109 13.84 0.72 6.54
N LEU A 110 14.41 0.73 5.35
CA LEU A 110 15.20 -0.40 4.88
C LEU A 110 16.53 -0.58 5.63
#